data_aacc91f540b3de34cd5efbc5f86ba1df
#
_entry.id   aacc91f540b3de34cd5efbc5f86ba1df
#
_cell.length_a   1.000
_cell.length_b   1.000
_cell.length_c   1.000
_cell.angle_alpha   90.00
_cell.angle_beta   90.00
_cell.angle_gamma   90.00
#
_symmetry.space_group_name_H-M   'P 1'
#
loop_
_entity.id
_entity.type
_entity.pdbx_description
1 polymer ?
#
loop_
_entity_poly.entity_id
_entity_poly.type
_entity_poly.pdbx_seq_one_letter_code
_entity_poly.pdbx_strand_id
1 'polypeptide(L)'
;LLASSAASDVYKRQRMGYEVKIFEALHKVGGVLVYGIPEFRLPKEKIVAREVEAVKKLGVEIETDVIVGRTVTIDELMNEEGYEAVFIGSGAGLPRFMGIPGENLNGVVSANEFLTRTNLMKAYDTHYDTPIYVGQRVVVVGGGNVAMDAVRTAKRLGAEATIVYRRSEKELPARVEEVHHAKEEGIEFRMLTNPTSIIGDEKGWVVGISCVEMELGEPDESGRRSPIEKAGSDFEIPCDVVIMALGTSPNPLLKMTTEGLETNRKGCLVADEKGATTREGIFAGGDAVTGAATVILAMGAGRKAAKSIDEYIRQKKH
;
A
#
# COMPACT_ATOMS: atom_id res chain seq x y z
N LEU A 1 14.99 -11.52 -4.57
CA LEU A 1 14.15 -10.39 -4.12
C LEU A 1 12.89 -10.88 -3.42
N LEU A 2 13.07 -11.52 -2.27
CA LEU A 2 11.95 -11.82 -1.36
C LEU A 2 11.42 -10.49 -0.81
N ALA A 3 10.38 -9.99 -1.37
CA ALA A 3 10.03 -8.59 -1.35
C ALA A 3 8.94 -8.22 -0.35
N SER A 4 8.62 -9.08 0.59
CA SER A 4 7.82 -8.70 1.76
C SER A 4 8.60 -8.99 3.04
N SER A 5 8.28 -8.28 4.12
CA SER A 5 8.85 -8.56 5.45
C SER A 5 8.57 -10.00 5.87
N ALA A 6 7.36 -10.49 5.61
CA ALA A 6 6.95 -11.87 5.87
C ALA A 6 7.83 -12.89 5.12
N ALA A 7 8.03 -12.73 3.81
CA ALA A 7 8.83 -13.68 3.04
C ALA A 7 10.30 -13.75 3.47
N SER A 8 10.90 -12.63 3.90
CA SER A 8 12.28 -12.64 4.41
C SER A 8 12.41 -13.30 5.78
N ASP A 9 11.42 -13.13 6.64
CA ASP A 9 11.31 -13.81 7.93
C ASP A 9 11.14 -15.32 7.73
N VAL A 10 10.18 -15.71 6.92
CA VAL A 10 9.85 -17.10 6.58
C VAL A 10 11.06 -17.84 6.01
N TYR A 11 11.73 -17.29 4.99
CA TYR A 11 12.94 -17.89 4.40
C TYR A 11 13.99 -18.20 5.45
N LYS A 12 14.19 -17.30 6.39
CA LYS A 12 15.20 -17.44 7.43
C LYS A 12 14.81 -18.50 8.46
N ARG A 13 13.55 -18.50 8.95
CA ARG A 13 13.06 -19.48 9.93
C ARG A 13 13.06 -20.89 9.38
N GLN A 14 12.61 -21.08 8.14
CA GLN A 14 12.65 -22.38 7.49
C GLN A 14 14.06 -22.97 7.45
N ARG A 15 15.07 -22.14 7.15
CA ARG A 15 16.48 -22.55 7.17
C ARG A 15 17.02 -22.83 8.58
N MET A 16 16.36 -22.38 9.61
CA MET A 16 16.67 -22.66 11.02
C MET A 16 16.01 -23.95 11.51
N GLY A 17 15.22 -24.63 10.66
CA GLY A 17 14.57 -25.91 10.96
C GLY A 17 13.16 -25.79 11.58
N TYR A 18 12.55 -24.63 11.52
CA TYR A 18 11.16 -24.44 11.94
C TYR A 18 10.19 -24.77 10.83
N GLU A 19 9.06 -25.38 11.16
CA GLU A 19 7.91 -25.44 10.27
C GLU A 19 7.26 -24.05 10.16
N VAL A 20 7.03 -23.59 8.94
CA VAL A 20 6.52 -22.23 8.69
C VAL A 20 5.34 -22.28 7.74
N LYS A 21 4.25 -21.63 8.14
CA LYS A 21 3.06 -21.43 7.32
C LYS A 21 2.78 -19.94 7.13
N ILE A 22 2.38 -19.56 5.92
CA ILE A 22 1.96 -18.20 5.57
C ILE A 22 0.46 -18.22 5.35
N PHE A 23 -0.26 -17.34 6.04
CA PHE A 23 -1.65 -17.02 5.76
C PHE A 23 -1.71 -15.73 4.94
N GLU A 24 -2.30 -15.78 3.76
CA GLU A 24 -2.46 -14.66 2.84
C GLU A 24 -3.94 -14.36 2.61
N ALA A 25 -4.33 -13.10 2.81
CA ALA A 25 -5.71 -12.69 2.65
C ALA A 25 -6.21 -12.69 1.19
N LEU A 26 -5.30 -12.50 0.24
CA LEU A 26 -5.62 -12.47 -1.18
C LEU A 26 -5.50 -13.87 -1.81
N HIS A 27 -6.12 -14.06 -2.97
CA HIS A 27 -6.02 -15.29 -3.75
C HIS A 27 -4.64 -15.50 -4.42
N LYS A 28 -3.76 -14.51 -4.34
CA LYS A 28 -2.38 -14.56 -4.82
C LYS A 28 -1.41 -14.01 -3.79
N VAL A 29 -0.33 -14.73 -3.62
CA VAL A 29 0.78 -14.36 -2.72
C VAL A 29 1.61 -13.24 -3.32
N GLY A 30 2.06 -12.30 -2.47
CA GLY A 30 2.98 -11.24 -2.86
C GLY A 30 2.56 -9.83 -2.45
N GLY A 31 1.35 -9.66 -1.93
CA GLY A 31 0.87 -8.38 -1.41
C GLY A 31 1.04 -7.24 -2.42
N VAL A 32 1.57 -6.10 -1.96
CA VAL A 32 1.74 -4.89 -2.78
C VAL A 32 2.58 -5.11 -4.05
N LEU A 33 3.46 -6.09 -4.08
CA LEU A 33 4.23 -6.42 -5.29
C LEU A 33 3.35 -6.95 -6.41
N VAL A 34 2.23 -7.56 -6.08
CA VAL A 34 1.29 -8.14 -7.03
C VAL A 34 0.13 -7.18 -7.31
N TYR A 35 -0.48 -6.62 -6.27
CA TYR A 35 -1.64 -5.75 -6.48
C TYR A 35 -1.29 -4.29 -6.76
N GLY A 36 -0.19 -3.75 -6.18
CA GLY A 36 0.09 -2.32 -6.18
C GLY A 36 1.09 -1.87 -7.23
N ILE A 37 2.21 -2.57 -7.38
CA ILE A 37 3.26 -2.18 -8.34
C ILE A 37 2.84 -2.60 -9.76
N PRO A 38 2.86 -1.70 -10.76
CA PRO A 38 2.46 -2.04 -12.13
C PRO A 38 3.36 -3.10 -12.80
N GLU A 39 2.77 -3.87 -13.73
CA GLU A 39 3.47 -4.92 -14.48
C GLU A 39 4.68 -4.37 -15.24
N PHE A 40 4.60 -3.15 -15.78
CA PHE A 40 5.70 -2.53 -16.51
C PHE A 40 6.90 -2.13 -15.64
N ARG A 41 6.73 -2.07 -14.30
CA ARG A 41 7.81 -1.86 -13.33
C ARG A 41 8.31 -3.16 -12.71
N LEU A 42 7.40 -4.08 -12.40
CA LEU A 42 7.71 -5.34 -11.76
C LEU A 42 6.89 -6.47 -12.40
N PRO A 43 7.45 -7.20 -13.37
CA PRO A 43 6.79 -8.34 -14.01
C PRO A 43 6.47 -9.45 -13.00
N LYS A 44 5.18 -9.78 -12.82
CA LYS A 44 4.71 -10.69 -11.77
C LYS A 44 5.18 -12.12 -11.98
N GLU A 45 4.91 -12.66 -13.17
CA GLU A 45 5.23 -14.06 -13.49
C GLU A 45 6.74 -14.33 -13.57
N LYS A 46 7.50 -13.33 -14.05
CA LYS A 46 8.96 -13.49 -14.23
C LYS A 46 9.76 -13.31 -12.94
N ILE A 47 9.27 -12.49 -12.02
CA ILE A 47 10.02 -12.09 -10.82
C ILE A 47 9.31 -12.59 -9.58
N VAL A 48 8.09 -12.07 -9.28
CA VAL A 48 7.40 -12.34 -8.01
C VAL A 48 7.04 -13.82 -7.87
N ALA A 49 6.47 -14.43 -8.90
CA ALA A 49 6.10 -15.84 -8.87
C ALA A 49 7.30 -16.77 -8.66
N ARG A 50 8.47 -16.46 -9.26
CA ARG A 50 9.70 -17.24 -9.05
C ARG A 50 10.21 -17.17 -7.61
N GLU A 51 10.12 -16.00 -6.98
CA GLU A 51 10.50 -15.84 -5.58
C GLU A 51 9.55 -16.60 -4.65
N VAL A 52 8.24 -16.57 -4.93
CA VAL A 52 7.23 -17.36 -4.19
C VAL A 52 7.52 -18.87 -4.31
N GLU A 53 7.79 -19.35 -5.53
CA GLU A 53 8.15 -20.76 -5.74
C GLU A 53 9.47 -21.16 -5.05
N ALA A 54 10.43 -20.25 -4.95
CA ALA A 54 11.65 -20.49 -4.18
C ALA A 54 11.36 -20.68 -2.68
N VAL A 55 10.41 -19.92 -2.13
CA VAL A 55 9.93 -20.05 -0.74
C VAL A 55 9.23 -21.39 -0.53
N LYS A 56 8.32 -21.78 -1.43
CA LYS A 56 7.61 -23.08 -1.38
C LYS A 56 8.56 -24.26 -1.43
N LYS A 57 9.60 -24.19 -2.27
CA LYS A 57 10.64 -25.25 -2.36
C LYS A 57 11.43 -25.48 -1.08
N LEU A 58 11.40 -24.54 -0.15
CA LEU A 58 11.98 -24.72 1.19
C LEU A 58 11.06 -25.49 2.14
N GLY A 59 9.87 -25.88 1.71
CA GLY A 59 8.88 -26.59 2.53
C GLY A 59 7.91 -25.66 3.27
N VAL A 60 7.86 -24.38 2.89
CA VAL A 60 6.89 -23.42 3.47
C VAL A 60 5.51 -23.70 2.92
N GLU A 61 4.56 -23.89 3.80
CA GLU A 61 3.15 -23.97 3.44
C GLU A 61 2.57 -22.55 3.26
N ILE A 62 1.77 -22.37 2.22
CA ILE A 62 1.10 -21.09 1.94
C ILE A 62 -0.38 -21.33 1.73
N GLU A 63 -1.21 -20.72 2.55
CA GLU A 63 -2.66 -20.76 2.45
C GLU A 63 -3.20 -19.40 2.07
N THR A 64 -3.87 -19.32 0.92
CA THR A 64 -4.50 -18.10 0.41
C THR A 64 -5.97 -18.01 0.83
N ASP A 65 -6.56 -16.81 0.64
CA ASP A 65 -7.98 -16.55 0.97
C ASP A 65 -8.30 -16.69 2.47
N VAL A 66 -7.28 -16.55 3.32
CA VAL A 66 -7.39 -16.59 4.79
C VAL A 66 -7.16 -15.22 5.38
N ILE A 67 -8.21 -14.62 5.89
CA ILE A 67 -8.17 -13.30 6.54
C ILE A 67 -8.01 -13.50 8.05
N VAL A 68 -6.77 -13.43 8.54
CA VAL A 68 -6.50 -13.50 9.99
C VAL A 68 -7.20 -12.34 10.71
N GLY A 69 -7.95 -12.66 11.74
CA GLY A 69 -8.88 -11.77 12.43
C GLY A 69 -10.33 -11.88 11.94
N ARG A 70 -10.60 -12.74 10.90
CA ARG A 70 -11.95 -13.03 10.41
C ARG A 70 -12.17 -14.51 10.19
N THR A 71 -11.32 -15.14 9.37
CA THR A 71 -11.38 -16.58 9.06
C THR A 71 -10.85 -17.39 10.24
N VAL A 72 -9.75 -16.92 10.80
CA VAL A 72 -9.07 -17.44 11.97
C VAL A 72 -8.48 -16.28 12.77
N THR A 73 -8.44 -16.36 14.06
CA THR A 73 -7.81 -15.36 14.94
C THR A 73 -6.37 -15.74 15.28
N ILE A 74 -5.57 -14.79 15.72
CA ILE A 74 -4.20 -15.08 16.23
C ILE A 74 -4.28 -15.97 17.47
N ASP A 75 -5.31 -15.80 18.29
CA ASP A 75 -5.50 -16.63 19.49
C ASP A 75 -5.80 -18.09 19.15
N GLU A 76 -6.65 -18.36 18.16
CA GLU A 76 -6.90 -19.71 17.66
C GLU A 76 -5.62 -20.33 17.08
N LEU A 77 -4.86 -19.58 16.28
CA LEU A 77 -3.58 -20.04 15.75
C LEU A 77 -2.60 -20.47 16.86
N MET A 78 -2.47 -19.67 17.91
CA MET A 78 -1.52 -19.94 18.98
C MET A 78 -2.01 -21.00 19.99
N ASN A 79 -3.30 -20.99 20.34
CA ASN A 79 -3.83 -21.83 21.42
C ASN A 79 -4.42 -23.16 20.93
N GLU A 80 -4.99 -23.20 19.73
CA GLU A 80 -5.69 -24.36 19.18
C GLU A 80 -4.87 -25.07 18.10
N GLU A 81 -4.24 -24.31 17.18
CA GLU A 81 -3.42 -24.88 16.11
C GLU A 81 -1.95 -25.07 16.50
N GLY A 82 -1.53 -24.57 17.69
CA GLY A 82 -0.24 -24.85 18.30
C GLY A 82 0.94 -24.07 17.72
N TYR A 83 0.72 -22.95 17.06
CA TYR A 83 1.83 -22.09 16.62
C TYR A 83 2.54 -21.46 17.83
N GLU A 84 3.85 -21.66 17.92
CA GLU A 84 4.68 -21.17 19.02
C GLU A 84 4.92 -19.65 18.96
N ALA A 85 4.90 -19.06 17.75
CA ALA A 85 5.04 -17.62 17.50
C ALA A 85 4.37 -17.20 16.20
N VAL A 86 3.93 -15.94 16.14
CA VAL A 86 3.30 -15.33 14.96
C VAL A 86 4.11 -14.10 14.53
N PHE A 87 4.33 -13.96 13.21
CA PHE A 87 4.89 -12.74 12.62
C PHE A 87 3.84 -12.02 11.76
N ILE A 88 3.55 -10.76 12.10
CA ILE A 88 2.62 -9.91 11.37
C ILE A 88 3.37 -9.09 10.33
N GLY A 89 3.20 -9.44 9.06
CA GLY A 89 3.74 -8.72 7.90
C GLY A 89 2.66 -8.23 6.96
N SER A 90 1.48 -7.85 7.49
CA SER A 90 0.27 -7.53 6.72
C SER A 90 0.36 -6.24 5.89
N GLY A 91 1.43 -5.47 6.05
CA GLY A 91 1.64 -4.24 5.29
C GLY A 91 0.72 -3.09 5.70
N ALA A 92 0.55 -2.12 4.81
CA ALA A 92 -0.31 -0.96 4.97
C ALA A 92 -1.10 -0.74 3.67
N GLY A 93 -2.28 -1.33 3.56
CA GLY A 93 -3.10 -1.34 2.34
C GLY A 93 -4.40 -0.53 2.43
N LEU A 94 -4.77 0.01 3.60
CA LEU A 94 -5.98 0.79 3.75
C LEU A 94 -5.79 2.21 3.19
N PRO A 95 -6.50 2.59 2.12
CA PRO A 95 -6.31 3.89 1.47
C PRO A 95 -6.81 5.05 2.33
N ARG A 96 -6.22 6.22 2.11
CA ARG A 96 -6.66 7.47 2.72
C ARG A 96 -7.37 8.34 1.70
N PHE A 97 -8.40 9.02 2.17
CA PHE A 97 -9.17 10.03 1.45
C PHE A 97 -8.96 11.40 2.12
N MET A 98 -9.39 12.49 1.44
CA MET A 98 -9.26 13.85 1.95
C MET A 98 -10.37 14.20 2.93
N GLY A 99 -11.54 13.57 2.81
CA GLY A 99 -12.77 13.94 3.51
C GLY A 99 -13.46 15.16 2.88
N ILE A 100 -13.29 15.37 1.59
CA ILE A 100 -13.92 16.47 0.83
C ILE A 100 -15.25 16.05 0.20
N PRO A 101 -16.17 17.00 -0.07
CA PRO A 101 -17.40 16.71 -0.75
C PRO A 101 -17.19 16.03 -2.11
N GLY A 102 -18.02 15.04 -2.43
CA GLY A 102 -18.01 14.35 -3.71
C GLY A 102 -17.09 13.10 -3.77
N GLU A 103 -16.39 12.75 -2.72
CA GLU A 103 -15.54 11.53 -2.70
C GLU A 103 -16.31 10.21 -2.83
N ASN A 104 -17.63 10.25 -2.69
CA ASN A 104 -18.53 9.10 -2.88
C ASN A 104 -19.16 9.01 -4.28
N LEU A 105 -18.79 9.88 -5.21
CA LEU A 105 -19.27 9.85 -6.59
C LEU A 105 -18.68 8.67 -7.38
N ASN A 106 -19.44 8.20 -8.36
CA ASN A 106 -18.95 7.23 -9.34
C ASN A 106 -17.80 7.85 -10.15
N GLY A 107 -16.69 7.12 -10.28
CA GLY A 107 -15.47 7.63 -10.90
C GLY A 107 -14.43 8.13 -9.89
N VAL A 108 -14.77 8.17 -8.58
CA VAL A 108 -13.77 8.37 -7.52
C VAL A 108 -13.32 7.03 -6.99
N VAL A 109 -12.01 6.78 -7.06
CA VAL A 109 -11.40 5.52 -6.58
C VAL A 109 -10.11 5.80 -5.82
N SER A 110 -9.74 4.90 -4.93
CA SER A 110 -8.39 4.94 -4.36
C SER A 110 -7.36 4.39 -5.36
N ALA A 111 -6.11 4.85 -5.26
CA ALA A 111 -5.03 4.29 -6.06
C ALA A 111 -4.85 2.79 -5.79
N ASN A 112 -5.07 2.32 -4.55
CA ASN A 112 -5.03 0.90 -4.23
C ASN A 112 -6.09 0.10 -5.00
N GLU A 113 -7.33 0.59 -5.06
CA GLU A 113 -8.39 -0.07 -5.82
C GLU A 113 -8.07 -0.09 -7.31
N PHE A 114 -7.71 1.07 -7.88
CA PHE A 114 -7.37 1.20 -9.29
C PHE A 114 -6.22 0.27 -9.69
N LEU A 115 -5.14 0.27 -8.90
CA LEU A 115 -3.97 -0.58 -9.16
C LEU A 115 -4.25 -2.06 -8.90
N THR A 116 -5.08 -2.41 -7.92
CA THR A 116 -5.50 -3.80 -7.70
C THR A 116 -6.28 -4.33 -8.90
N ARG A 117 -7.24 -3.57 -9.41
CA ARG A 117 -8.00 -3.95 -10.61
C ARG A 117 -7.10 -4.12 -11.83
N THR A 118 -6.14 -3.23 -12.01
CA THR A 118 -5.23 -3.29 -13.16
C THR A 118 -4.17 -4.37 -13.03
N ASN A 119 -3.52 -4.51 -11.89
CA ASN A 119 -2.37 -5.40 -11.73
C ASN A 119 -2.76 -6.83 -11.32
N LEU A 120 -3.46 -6.97 -10.18
CA LEU A 120 -3.84 -8.28 -9.65
C LEU A 120 -4.95 -8.91 -10.48
N MET A 121 -5.98 -8.11 -10.82
CA MET A 121 -7.15 -8.56 -11.57
C MET A 121 -7.01 -8.38 -13.09
N LYS A 122 -5.84 -7.91 -13.55
CA LYS A 122 -5.43 -7.80 -14.96
C LYS A 122 -6.42 -7.03 -15.86
N ALA A 123 -7.01 -5.94 -15.38
CA ALA A 123 -7.96 -5.15 -16.16
C ALA A 123 -7.38 -4.53 -17.45
N TYR A 124 -6.06 -4.56 -17.64
CA TYR A 124 -5.40 -4.17 -18.90
C TYR A 124 -5.47 -5.25 -19.99
N ASP A 125 -5.80 -6.49 -19.65
CA ASP A 125 -5.82 -7.65 -20.54
C ASP A 125 -7.27 -8.00 -20.89
N THR A 126 -7.61 -7.93 -22.15
CA THR A 126 -8.96 -8.18 -22.69
C THR A 126 -9.46 -9.63 -22.51
N HIS A 127 -8.61 -10.56 -22.10
CA HIS A 127 -9.00 -11.92 -21.74
C HIS A 127 -9.61 -12.04 -20.33
N TYR A 128 -9.61 -10.92 -19.56
CA TYR A 128 -10.18 -10.85 -18.21
C TYR A 128 -11.36 -9.90 -18.16
N ASP A 129 -12.47 -10.33 -17.59
CA ASP A 129 -13.70 -9.54 -17.44
C ASP A 129 -13.65 -8.58 -16.23
N THR A 130 -12.46 -8.10 -15.87
CA THR A 130 -12.30 -7.20 -14.74
C THR A 130 -12.87 -5.81 -15.07
N PRO A 131 -13.91 -5.35 -14.37
CA PRO A 131 -14.50 -4.05 -14.64
C PRO A 131 -13.54 -2.94 -14.21
N ILE A 132 -13.24 -2.05 -15.15
CA ILE A 132 -12.49 -0.82 -14.88
C ILE A 132 -13.09 0.32 -15.68
N TYR A 133 -13.27 1.46 -15.04
CA TYR A 133 -13.63 2.70 -15.70
C TYR A 133 -12.45 3.66 -15.63
N VAL A 134 -11.92 4.03 -16.76
CA VAL A 134 -10.76 4.93 -16.86
C VAL A 134 -11.19 6.32 -17.33
N GLY A 135 -12.25 6.42 -18.13
CA GLY A 135 -12.68 7.69 -18.74
C GLY A 135 -11.68 8.20 -19.78
N GLN A 136 -11.85 9.46 -20.16
CA GLN A 136 -10.91 10.14 -21.07
C GLN A 136 -9.88 10.96 -20.29
N ARG A 137 -10.29 11.60 -19.19
CA ARG A 137 -9.47 12.50 -18.39
C ARG A 137 -9.41 12.00 -16.94
N VAL A 138 -8.22 11.69 -16.49
CA VAL A 138 -7.97 11.18 -15.13
C VAL A 138 -7.16 12.19 -14.34
N VAL A 139 -7.64 12.56 -13.17
CA VAL A 139 -6.87 13.32 -12.19
C VAL A 139 -6.41 12.39 -11.07
N VAL A 140 -5.11 12.36 -10.81
CA VAL A 140 -4.53 11.62 -9.67
C VAL A 140 -4.09 12.62 -8.61
N VAL A 141 -4.69 12.53 -7.43
CA VAL A 141 -4.41 13.40 -6.30
C VAL A 141 -3.33 12.79 -5.42
N GLY A 142 -2.14 13.38 -5.43
CA GLY A 142 -1.00 12.94 -4.64
C GLY A 142 0.33 13.05 -5.38
N GLY A 143 1.44 12.88 -4.66
CA GLY A 143 2.78 13.07 -5.20
C GLY A 143 3.78 11.97 -4.85
N GLY A 144 3.33 10.83 -4.31
CA GLY A 144 4.16 9.69 -3.96
C GLY A 144 4.37 8.69 -5.09
N ASN A 145 5.17 7.64 -4.85
CA ASN A 145 5.41 6.58 -5.85
C ASN A 145 4.11 5.92 -6.32
N VAL A 146 3.12 5.75 -5.43
CA VAL A 146 1.81 5.19 -5.77
C VAL A 146 1.04 6.10 -6.72
N ALA A 147 1.16 7.43 -6.57
CA ALA A 147 0.57 8.39 -7.50
C ALA A 147 1.22 8.28 -8.89
N MET A 148 2.55 8.14 -8.96
CA MET A 148 3.26 7.92 -10.22
C MET A 148 2.83 6.61 -10.88
N ASP A 149 2.67 5.54 -10.11
CA ASP A 149 2.18 4.25 -10.60
C ASP A 149 0.75 4.34 -11.15
N ALA A 150 -0.14 4.99 -10.41
CA ALA A 150 -1.54 5.15 -10.81
C ALA A 150 -1.70 6.01 -12.08
N VAL A 151 -1.02 7.16 -12.14
CA VAL A 151 -1.13 8.07 -13.27
C VAL A 151 -0.54 7.48 -14.55
N ARG A 152 0.61 6.80 -14.45
CA ARG A 152 1.23 6.12 -15.60
C ARG A 152 0.38 4.93 -16.07
N THR A 153 -0.25 4.23 -15.14
CA THR A 153 -1.21 3.16 -15.48
C THR A 153 -2.41 3.72 -16.21
N ALA A 154 -3.03 4.80 -15.71
CA ALA A 154 -4.15 5.47 -16.39
C ALA A 154 -3.78 5.95 -17.79
N LYS A 155 -2.60 6.56 -17.95
CA LYS A 155 -2.06 6.98 -19.27
C LYS A 155 -1.92 5.82 -20.24
N ARG A 156 -1.38 4.69 -19.75
CA ARG A 156 -1.19 3.48 -20.58
C ARG A 156 -2.50 2.78 -20.94
N LEU A 157 -3.56 2.99 -20.16
CA LEU A 157 -4.92 2.57 -20.48
C LEU A 157 -5.66 3.52 -21.43
N GLY A 158 -5.00 4.58 -21.89
CA GLY A 158 -5.49 5.48 -22.92
C GLY A 158 -6.05 6.82 -22.46
N ALA A 159 -6.01 7.13 -21.16
CA ALA A 159 -6.50 8.39 -20.65
C ALA A 159 -5.49 9.55 -20.81
N GLU A 160 -6.01 10.77 -20.89
CA GLU A 160 -5.25 11.98 -20.56
C GLU A 160 -5.14 12.04 -19.04
N ALA A 161 -3.90 12.00 -18.52
CA ALA A 161 -3.67 11.83 -17.09
C ALA A 161 -2.89 13.00 -16.50
N THR A 162 -3.38 13.52 -15.38
CA THR A 162 -2.85 14.71 -14.69
C THR A 162 -2.59 14.38 -13.22
N ILE A 163 -1.40 14.76 -12.73
CA ILE A 163 -1.11 14.79 -11.28
C ILE A 163 -1.54 16.13 -10.69
N VAL A 164 -2.26 16.09 -9.58
CA VAL A 164 -2.56 17.24 -8.74
C VAL A 164 -1.84 17.09 -7.40
N TYR A 165 -1.00 18.06 -7.05
CA TYR A 165 -0.20 18.01 -5.84
C TYR A 165 -0.10 19.37 -5.15
N ARG A 166 -0.37 19.38 -3.84
CA ARG A 166 -0.48 20.62 -3.03
C ARG A 166 0.81 21.35 -2.73
N ARG A 167 1.98 20.78 -3.04
CA ARG A 167 3.29 21.40 -2.89
C ARG A 167 3.99 21.52 -4.24
N SER A 168 5.22 22.03 -4.24
CA SER A 168 6.01 22.11 -5.47
C SER A 168 6.67 20.75 -5.81
N GLU A 169 7.29 20.71 -6.97
CA GLU A 169 8.00 19.51 -7.43
C GLU A 169 9.14 19.09 -6.49
N LYS A 170 9.79 20.06 -5.82
CA LYS A 170 10.88 19.79 -4.88
C LYS A 170 10.44 19.00 -3.64
N GLU A 171 9.18 19.15 -3.26
CA GLU A 171 8.59 18.46 -2.12
C GLU A 171 7.88 17.15 -2.50
N LEU A 172 7.96 16.69 -3.76
CA LEU A 172 7.41 15.40 -4.17
C LEU A 172 8.08 14.27 -3.38
N PRO A 173 7.31 13.42 -2.68
CA PRO A 173 7.89 12.27 -1.98
C PRO A 173 8.19 11.08 -2.90
N ALA A 174 7.79 11.14 -4.16
CA ALA A 174 8.14 10.14 -5.17
C ALA A 174 9.63 10.17 -5.49
N ARG A 175 10.18 9.05 -5.89
CA ARG A 175 11.53 8.95 -6.39
C ARG A 175 11.69 9.79 -7.66
N VAL A 176 12.82 10.46 -7.79
CA VAL A 176 13.09 11.38 -8.93
C VAL A 176 12.96 10.65 -10.26
N GLU A 177 13.42 9.40 -10.34
CA GLU A 177 13.33 8.57 -11.54
C GLU A 177 11.87 8.32 -11.96
N GLU A 178 10.97 8.10 -10.98
CA GLU A 178 9.56 7.85 -11.27
C GLU A 178 8.84 9.10 -11.77
N VAL A 179 9.21 10.27 -11.21
CA VAL A 179 8.71 11.57 -11.71
C VAL A 179 9.20 11.83 -13.13
N HIS A 180 10.47 11.52 -13.41
CA HIS A 180 11.05 11.67 -14.75
C HIS A 180 10.33 10.78 -15.77
N HIS A 181 10.16 9.49 -15.47
CA HIS A 181 9.41 8.57 -16.32
C HIS A 181 7.96 9.04 -16.59
N ALA A 182 7.27 9.57 -15.54
CA ALA A 182 5.93 10.10 -15.72
C ALA A 182 5.90 11.30 -16.69
N LYS A 183 6.88 12.19 -16.60
CA LYS A 183 7.03 13.32 -17.54
C LYS A 183 7.34 12.87 -18.97
N GLU A 184 8.23 11.88 -19.14
CA GLU A 184 8.55 11.30 -20.45
C GLU A 184 7.33 10.66 -21.11
N GLU A 185 6.40 10.09 -20.33
CA GLU A 185 5.13 9.55 -20.83
C GLU A 185 4.07 10.64 -21.11
N GLY A 186 4.43 11.92 -20.96
CA GLY A 186 3.55 13.05 -21.29
C GLY A 186 2.44 13.29 -20.26
N ILE A 187 2.69 12.96 -18.99
CA ILE A 187 1.76 13.25 -17.89
C ILE A 187 1.88 14.71 -17.50
N GLU A 188 0.74 15.38 -17.37
CA GLU A 188 0.66 16.75 -16.86
C GLU A 188 0.81 16.78 -15.35
N PHE A 189 1.57 17.79 -14.84
CA PHE A 189 1.76 18.00 -13.40
C PHE A 189 1.22 19.38 -13.00
N ARG A 190 0.15 19.40 -12.22
CA ARG A 190 -0.40 20.57 -11.58
C ARG A 190 0.07 20.64 -10.12
N MET A 191 1.20 21.32 -9.95
CA MET A 191 1.79 21.59 -8.63
C MET A 191 1.09 22.74 -7.95
N LEU A 192 1.30 22.88 -6.64
CA LEU A 192 0.69 23.94 -5.83
C LEU A 192 -0.83 24.01 -6.01
N THR A 193 -1.45 22.85 -6.09
CA THR A 193 -2.88 22.69 -6.36
C THR A 193 -3.47 21.72 -5.33
N ASN A 194 -4.50 22.14 -4.62
CA ASN A 194 -5.18 21.32 -3.63
C ASN A 194 -6.67 21.18 -3.94
N PRO A 195 -7.20 19.97 -4.06
CA PRO A 195 -8.63 19.74 -4.24
C PRO A 195 -9.45 20.21 -3.02
N THR A 196 -10.61 20.81 -3.27
CA THR A 196 -11.58 21.22 -2.25
C THR A 196 -12.89 20.48 -2.33
N SER A 197 -13.29 20.04 -3.53
CA SER A 197 -14.46 19.19 -3.73
C SER A 197 -14.38 18.47 -5.09
N ILE A 198 -15.19 17.41 -5.25
CA ILE A 198 -15.34 16.69 -6.51
C ILE A 198 -16.76 17.00 -7.04
N ILE A 199 -16.85 17.33 -8.32
CA ILE A 199 -18.07 17.76 -8.99
C ILE A 199 -18.68 16.57 -9.71
N GLY A 200 -19.95 16.31 -9.45
CA GLY A 200 -20.72 15.25 -10.08
C GLY A 200 -21.83 15.79 -10.99
N ASP A 201 -22.25 14.96 -11.93
CA ASP A 201 -23.48 15.17 -12.71
C ASP A 201 -24.73 14.73 -11.95
N GLU A 202 -25.90 14.90 -12.56
CA GLU A 202 -27.20 14.49 -12.00
C GLU A 202 -27.32 12.97 -11.78
N LYS A 203 -26.48 12.17 -12.42
CA LYS A 203 -26.41 10.70 -12.28
C LYS A 203 -25.40 10.25 -11.23
N GLY A 204 -24.70 11.19 -10.60
CA GLY A 204 -23.68 10.91 -9.59
C GLY A 204 -22.34 10.46 -10.17
N TRP A 205 -22.01 10.80 -11.42
CA TRP A 205 -20.71 10.57 -12.01
C TRP A 205 -19.84 11.82 -11.96
N VAL A 206 -18.54 11.63 -11.78
CA VAL A 206 -17.54 12.71 -11.79
C VAL A 206 -17.54 13.41 -13.15
N VAL A 207 -17.54 14.74 -13.12
CA VAL A 207 -17.38 15.62 -14.29
C VAL A 207 -16.24 16.62 -14.12
N GLY A 208 -15.72 16.79 -12.90
CA GLY A 208 -14.62 17.67 -12.59
C GLY A 208 -14.21 17.64 -11.13
N ILE A 209 -13.18 18.40 -10.82
CA ILE A 209 -12.67 18.60 -9.47
C ILE A 209 -12.41 20.10 -9.24
N SER A 210 -12.95 20.65 -8.14
CA SER A 210 -12.65 22.02 -7.71
C SER A 210 -11.35 22.03 -6.91
N CYS A 211 -10.50 23.00 -7.19
CA CYS A 211 -9.19 23.14 -6.58
C CYS A 211 -8.94 24.58 -6.16
N VAL A 212 -7.98 24.79 -5.28
CA VAL A 212 -7.38 26.09 -4.95
C VAL A 212 -5.88 26.07 -5.23
N GLU A 213 -5.33 27.23 -5.57
CA GLU A 213 -3.87 27.40 -5.63
C GLU A 213 -3.28 27.39 -4.22
N MET A 214 -2.06 26.88 -4.12
CA MET A 214 -1.31 26.82 -2.86
C MET A 214 -0.06 27.68 -2.92
N GLU A 215 0.32 28.20 -1.77
CA GLU A 215 1.62 28.82 -1.54
C GLU A 215 2.42 27.96 -0.55
N LEU A 216 3.76 28.10 -0.59
CA LEU A 216 4.63 27.36 0.32
C LEU A 216 5.10 28.24 1.47
N GLY A 217 4.69 27.90 2.68
CA GLY A 217 5.16 28.49 3.94
C GLY A 217 6.45 27.86 4.46
N GLU A 218 6.62 27.90 5.77
CA GLU A 218 7.77 27.32 6.47
C GLU A 218 7.77 25.78 6.39
N PRO A 219 8.95 25.15 6.53
CA PRO A 219 9.06 23.70 6.58
C PRO A 219 8.27 23.08 7.74
N ASP A 220 7.62 21.93 7.46
CA ASP A 220 6.97 21.10 8.47
C ASP A 220 7.98 20.17 9.19
N GLU A 221 7.50 19.35 10.13
CA GLU A 221 8.34 18.38 10.87
C GLU A 221 9.10 17.39 9.98
N SER A 222 8.66 17.19 8.73
CA SER A 222 9.34 16.36 7.74
C SER A 222 10.40 17.11 6.93
N GLY A 223 10.61 18.40 7.20
CA GLY A 223 11.52 19.29 6.46
C GLY A 223 10.96 19.79 5.12
N ARG A 224 9.71 19.44 4.76
CA ARG A 224 9.04 19.92 3.55
C ARG A 224 8.23 21.18 3.84
N ARG A 225 8.25 22.12 2.92
CA ARG A 225 7.51 23.38 3.08
C ARG A 225 6.01 23.12 3.19
N SER A 226 5.37 23.76 4.17
CA SER A 226 3.94 23.61 4.46
C SER A 226 3.10 24.25 3.35
N PRO A 227 2.07 23.58 2.82
CA PRO A 227 1.17 24.17 1.85
C PRO A 227 0.15 25.08 2.56
N ILE A 228 -0.02 26.30 2.04
CA ILE A 228 -0.98 27.31 2.51
C ILE A 228 -1.92 27.61 1.36
N GLU A 229 -3.24 27.62 1.61
CA GLU A 229 -4.23 27.94 0.59
C GLU A 229 -4.20 29.45 0.28
N LYS A 230 -4.22 29.75 -1.02
CA LYS A 230 -4.29 31.13 -1.53
C LYS A 230 -5.76 31.53 -1.67
N ALA A 231 -6.21 32.47 -0.84
CA ALA A 231 -7.60 32.86 -0.84
C ALA A 231 -8.06 33.44 -2.19
N GLY A 232 -9.26 33.00 -2.64
CA GLY A 232 -9.88 33.48 -3.89
C GLY A 232 -9.22 32.96 -5.16
N SER A 233 -8.49 31.85 -5.08
CA SER A 233 -7.84 31.20 -6.21
C SER A 233 -8.56 29.93 -6.69
N ASP A 234 -9.85 29.82 -6.40
CA ASP A 234 -10.67 28.68 -6.78
C ASP A 234 -10.75 28.52 -8.29
N PHE A 235 -10.59 27.28 -8.75
CA PHE A 235 -10.71 26.93 -10.15
C PHE A 235 -11.13 25.46 -10.31
N GLU A 236 -11.56 25.07 -11.49
CA GLU A 236 -12.00 23.72 -11.78
C GLU A 236 -11.11 23.04 -12.82
N ILE A 237 -10.91 21.74 -12.65
CA ILE A 237 -10.25 20.86 -13.60
C ILE A 237 -11.30 19.85 -14.09
N PRO A 238 -11.70 19.86 -15.36
CA PRO A 238 -12.61 18.87 -15.91
C PRO A 238 -11.95 17.48 -15.90
N CYS A 239 -12.64 16.49 -15.38
CA CYS A 239 -12.16 15.10 -15.36
C CYS A 239 -13.32 14.12 -15.25
N ASP A 240 -13.09 12.88 -15.65
CA ASP A 240 -14.09 11.81 -15.64
C ASP A 240 -13.82 10.82 -14.51
N VAL A 241 -12.55 10.79 -14.01
CA VAL A 241 -12.11 9.92 -12.92
C VAL A 241 -11.15 10.69 -12.00
N VAL A 242 -11.32 10.50 -10.70
CA VAL A 242 -10.39 11.00 -9.68
C VAL A 242 -9.81 9.81 -8.91
N ILE A 243 -8.48 9.71 -8.91
CA ILE A 243 -7.75 8.66 -8.20
C ILE A 243 -7.06 9.27 -6.98
N MET A 244 -7.49 8.85 -5.77
CA MET A 244 -6.91 9.30 -4.51
C MET A 244 -5.64 8.50 -4.19
N ALA A 245 -4.47 9.14 -4.25
CA ALA A 245 -3.15 8.56 -4.01
C ALA A 245 -2.44 9.21 -2.80
N LEU A 246 -3.16 9.35 -1.68
CA LEU A 246 -2.75 10.11 -0.49
C LEU A 246 -1.98 9.28 0.55
N GLY A 247 -1.55 8.09 0.16
CA GLY A 247 -0.90 7.12 1.02
C GLY A 247 -1.89 6.17 1.69
N THR A 248 -1.35 5.29 2.50
CA THR A 248 -2.09 4.18 3.11
C THR A 248 -1.76 4.05 4.59
N SER A 249 -2.58 3.28 5.31
CA SER A 249 -2.36 2.88 6.69
C SER A 249 -2.56 1.38 6.84
N PRO A 250 -2.01 0.75 7.90
CA PRO A 250 -2.32 -0.64 8.22
C PRO A 250 -3.80 -0.86 8.47
N ASN A 251 -4.30 -2.06 8.13
CA ASN A 251 -5.68 -2.44 8.43
C ASN A 251 -5.83 -2.62 9.94
N PRO A 252 -6.83 -2.00 10.60
CA PRO A 252 -7.02 -2.09 12.04
C PRO A 252 -7.55 -3.46 12.52
N LEU A 253 -7.90 -4.36 11.61
CA LEU A 253 -8.53 -5.65 11.92
C LEU A 253 -7.76 -6.44 12.98
N LEU A 254 -6.45 -6.63 12.81
CA LEU A 254 -5.64 -7.43 13.76
C LEU A 254 -5.63 -6.81 15.16
N LYS A 255 -5.52 -5.47 15.25
CA LYS A 255 -5.63 -4.78 16.53
C LYS A 255 -7.01 -4.97 17.18
N MET A 256 -8.08 -4.96 16.39
CA MET A 256 -9.46 -5.09 16.90
C MET A 256 -9.80 -6.51 17.35
N THR A 257 -9.11 -7.51 16.81
CA THR A 257 -9.38 -8.94 17.06
C THR A 257 -8.32 -9.64 17.90
N THR A 258 -7.31 -8.90 18.38
CA THR A 258 -6.22 -9.45 19.19
C THR A 258 -6.02 -8.58 20.42
N GLU A 259 -6.47 -9.05 21.57
CA GLU A 259 -6.34 -8.34 22.84
C GLU A 259 -4.87 -8.13 23.22
N GLY A 260 -4.54 -6.94 23.75
CA GLY A 260 -3.18 -6.58 24.13
C GLY A 260 -2.24 -6.20 22.98
N LEU A 261 -2.69 -6.26 21.74
CA LEU A 261 -1.93 -5.77 20.58
C LEU A 261 -2.16 -4.27 20.39
N GLU A 262 -1.14 -3.45 20.56
CA GLU A 262 -1.25 -1.98 20.53
C GLU A 262 -0.83 -1.38 19.18
N THR A 263 -1.40 -0.20 18.89
CA THR A 263 -1.04 0.62 17.72
C THR A 263 -0.74 2.06 18.13
N ASN A 264 0.11 2.72 17.37
CA ASN A 264 0.37 4.14 17.52
C ASN A 264 -0.77 5.01 16.92
N ARG A 265 -0.65 6.33 17.05
CA ARG A 265 -1.65 7.29 16.52
C ARG A 265 -1.89 7.20 15.00
N LYS A 266 -0.97 6.61 14.25
CA LYS A 266 -1.07 6.41 12.79
C LYS A 266 -1.69 5.07 12.42
N GLY A 267 -2.08 4.25 13.41
CA GLY A 267 -2.62 2.91 13.22
C GLY A 267 -1.57 1.83 12.94
N CYS A 268 -0.28 2.14 13.04
CA CYS A 268 0.80 1.16 12.88
C CYS A 268 0.99 0.37 14.19
N LEU A 269 1.29 -0.91 14.08
CA LEU A 269 1.58 -1.77 15.23
C LEU A 269 2.79 -1.25 16.01
N VAL A 270 2.68 -1.28 17.33
CA VAL A 270 3.82 -0.96 18.22
C VAL A 270 4.70 -2.21 18.29
N ALA A 271 5.95 -2.07 17.88
CA ALA A 271 6.96 -3.10 17.99
C ALA A 271 8.32 -2.46 18.34
N ASP A 272 9.15 -3.20 19.05
CA ASP A 272 10.51 -2.79 19.38
C ASP A 272 11.48 -2.94 18.19
N GLU A 273 12.75 -2.61 18.39
CA GLU A 273 13.77 -2.73 17.35
C GLU A 273 14.04 -4.17 16.89
N LYS A 274 13.62 -5.16 17.68
CA LYS A 274 13.69 -6.59 17.39
C LYS A 274 12.43 -7.13 16.73
N GLY A 275 11.39 -6.30 16.60
CA GLY A 275 10.09 -6.65 16.03
C GLY A 275 9.13 -7.28 17.03
N ALA A 276 9.43 -7.37 18.33
CA ALA A 276 8.52 -7.86 19.34
C ALA A 276 7.41 -6.82 19.58
N THR A 277 6.14 -7.27 19.55
CA THR A 277 4.98 -6.41 19.80
C THR A 277 4.68 -6.31 21.29
N THR A 278 3.62 -5.59 21.64
CA THR A 278 3.13 -5.50 23.04
C THR A 278 2.56 -6.82 23.56
N ARG A 279 2.34 -7.80 22.69
CA ARG A 279 1.83 -9.12 23.04
C ARG A 279 2.88 -10.20 22.85
N GLU A 280 3.10 -10.99 23.91
CA GLU A 280 4.09 -12.07 23.92
C GLU A 280 3.85 -13.11 22.81
N GLY A 281 4.92 -13.56 22.16
CA GLY A 281 4.89 -14.51 21.06
C GLY A 281 4.45 -13.92 19.73
N ILE A 282 4.07 -12.64 19.68
CA ILE A 282 3.67 -11.94 18.46
C ILE A 282 4.72 -10.91 18.08
N PHE A 283 5.19 -11.02 16.85
CA PHE A 283 6.18 -10.15 16.25
C PHE A 283 5.59 -9.44 15.04
N ALA A 284 6.12 -8.29 14.69
CA ALA A 284 5.66 -7.53 13.53
C ALA A 284 6.82 -6.82 12.82
N GLY A 285 6.61 -6.51 11.54
CA GLY A 285 7.60 -5.77 10.78
C GLY A 285 7.08 -5.24 9.44
N GLY A 286 7.91 -4.45 8.76
CA GLY A 286 7.56 -3.79 7.51
C GLY A 286 6.52 -2.71 7.70
N ASP A 287 5.71 -2.46 6.66
CA ASP A 287 4.76 -1.34 6.65
C ASP A 287 3.65 -1.45 7.70
N ALA A 288 3.42 -2.63 8.27
CA ALA A 288 2.51 -2.79 9.41
C ALA A 288 3.00 -2.03 10.67
N VAL A 289 4.31 -1.81 10.79
CA VAL A 289 4.96 -1.12 11.93
C VAL A 289 5.40 0.30 11.57
N THR A 290 6.01 0.48 10.39
CA THR A 290 6.59 1.77 9.98
C THR A 290 5.63 2.67 9.20
N GLY A 291 4.51 2.14 8.72
CA GLY A 291 3.74 2.74 7.63
C GLY A 291 4.40 2.46 6.28
N ALA A 292 3.82 2.96 5.20
CA ALA A 292 4.30 2.72 3.84
C ALA A 292 5.78 3.16 3.68
N ALA A 293 6.65 2.20 3.39
CA ALA A 293 8.09 2.38 3.27
C ALA A 293 8.63 1.62 2.04
N THR A 294 9.88 1.17 2.10
CA THR A 294 10.51 0.45 0.99
C THR A 294 10.57 -1.06 1.25
N VAL A 295 10.57 -1.83 0.17
CA VAL A 295 10.75 -3.29 0.20
C VAL A 295 12.00 -3.71 0.97
N ILE A 296 13.12 -2.99 0.78
CA ILE A 296 14.40 -3.29 1.47
C ILE A 296 14.26 -3.15 2.99
N LEU A 297 13.59 -2.12 3.47
CA LEU A 297 13.33 -1.92 4.90
C LEU A 297 12.43 -3.01 5.47
N ALA A 298 11.39 -3.38 4.73
CA ALA A 298 10.50 -4.47 5.11
C ALA A 298 11.25 -5.82 5.21
N MET A 299 12.12 -6.11 4.25
CA MET A 299 13.00 -7.30 4.28
C MET A 299 13.94 -7.28 5.49
N GLY A 300 14.52 -6.12 5.80
CA GLY A 300 15.39 -5.94 6.97
C GLY A 300 14.65 -6.24 8.28
N ALA A 301 13.43 -5.74 8.42
CA ALA A 301 12.56 -5.98 9.58
C ALA A 301 12.22 -7.48 9.74
N GLY A 302 11.83 -8.17 8.67
CA GLY A 302 11.56 -9.61 8.70
C GLY A 302 12.77 -10.43 9.13
N ARG A 303 13.98 -10.09 8.63
CA ARG A 303 15.23 -10.76 9.06
C ARG A 303 15.56 -10.56 10.53
N LYS A 304 15.29 -9.37 11.09
CA LYS A 304 15.48 -9.10 12.52
C LYS A 304 14.47 -9.91 13.35
N ALA A 305 13.19 -9.85 12.97
CA ALA A 305 12.14 -10.59 13.65
C ALA A 305 12.40 -12.11 13.67
N ALA A 306 12.90 -12.69 12.56
CA ALA A 306 13.24 -14.11 12.51
C ALA A 306 14.26 -14.53 13.60
N LYS A 307 15.26 -13.69 13.87
CA LYS A 307 16.24 -13.95 14.96
C LYS A 307 15.57 -13.88 16.33
N SER A 308 14.72 -12.87 16.53
CA SER A 308 14.04 -12.66 17.80
C SER A 308 13.05 -13.78 18.11
N ILE A 309 12.36 -14.29 17.08
CA ILE A 309 11.47 -15.45 17.20
C ILE A 309 12.28 -16.72 17.56
N ASP A 310 13.44 -16.95 16.93
CA ASP A 310 14.32 -18.08 17.30
C ASP A 310 14.77 -17.99 18.78
N GLU A 311 15.22 -16.81 19.21
CA GLU A 311 15.59 -16.56 20.61
C GLU A 311 14.41 -16.82 21.56
N TYR A 312 13.22 -16.34 21.26
CA TYR A 312 12.00 -16.51 22.04
C TYR A 312 11.61 -17.98 22.18
N ILE A 313 11.55 -18.71 21.06
CA ILE A 313 11.14 -20.12 21.08
C ILE A 313 12.15 -20.98 21.86
N ARG A 314 13.46 -20.70 21.71
CA ARG A 314 14.51 -21.42 22.48
C ARG A 314 14.39 -21.15 23.99
N GLN A 315 14.12 -19.92 24.39
CA GLN A 315 13.93 -19.58 25.81
C GLN A 315 12.69 -20.24 26.42
N LYS A 316 11.64 -20.46 25.64
CA LYS A 316 10.41 -21.11 26.09
C LYS A 316 10.57 -22.63 26.27
N LYS A 317 11.58 -23.24 25.62
CA LYS A 317 11.87 -24.70 25.70
C LYS A 317 12.85 -25.06 26.80
N HIS A 318 13.43 -24.07 27.48
CA HIS A 318 14.32 -24.22 28.64
C HIS A 318 13.63 -23.72 29.91
#